data_08defbac2652498e7198e1e21c76fc41
#
_entry.id   08defbac2652498e7198e1e21c76fc41
#
_cell.length_a   1.000
_cell.length_b   1.000
_cell.length_c   1.000
_cell.angle_alpha   90.00
_cell.angle_beta   90.00
_cell.angle_gamma   90.00
#
_symmetry.space_group_name_H-M   'P 1'
#
loop_
_entity.id
_entity.type
_entity.pdbx_description
1 polymer ?
#
loop_
_entity_poly.entity_id
_entity_poly.type
_entity_poly.pdbx_seq_one_letter_code
_entity_poly.pdbx_strand_id
1 'polypeptide(L)'
;MSTVPVADGIVTSVDDPRLIGSRCADCGIVTFPSQDSCPRCGSTAMAEHLLARRGRLWAWTTQGFPPPAPPYLGPAGRDFVPFGVGYVDLGDVKVELRLTESDPDRLRTGMEMELTVVSLCTDADGNDVVTPAFRPVEEGP
;
A
#
# COMPACT_ATOMS: atom_id res chain seq x y z
N MET A 1 -3.64 7.74 -23.35
CA MET A 1 -3.56 6.80 -22.23
C MET A 1 -2.68 7.37 -21.13
N SER A 2 -3.16 7.36 -19.93
CA SER A 2 -2.40 7.84 -18.77
C SER A 2 -2.31 6.73 -17.72
N THR A 3 -1.38 6.87 -16.79
CA THR A 3 -1.29 6.03 -15.60
C THR A 3 -1.90 6.80 -14.45
N VAL A 4 -2.89 6.20 -13.79
CA VAL A 4 -3.64 6.86 -12.71
C VAL A 4 -3.66 5.99 -11.46
N PRO A 5 -3.66 6.58 -10.25
CA PRO A 5 -3.78 5.80 -9.03
C PRO A 5 -5.19 5.24 -8.84
N VAL A 6 -5.28 4.13 -8.10
CA VAL A 6 -6.54 3.44 -7.82
C VAL A 6 -7.51 4.32 -7.02
N ALA A 7 -7.00 5.25 -6.23
CA ALA A 7 -7.79 6.20 -5.44
C ALA A 7 -7.04 7.50 -5.29
N ASP A 8 -7.78 8.61 -5.24
CA ASP A 8 -7.20 9.91 -4.98
C ASP A 8 -6.73 10.02 -3.52
N GLY A 9 -5.65 10.75 -3.30
CA GLY A 9 -5.15 11.03 -1.97
C GLY A 9 -4.44 9.88 -1.27
N ILE A 10 -4.14 8.79 -1.97
CA ILE A 10 -3.44 7.64 -1.38
C ILE A 10 -1.93 7.72 -1.61
N VAL A 11 -1.50 8.21 -2.76
CA VAL A 11 -0.09 8.42 -3.11
C VAL A 11 0.10 9.81 -3.71
N THR A 12 1.32 10.34 -3.60
CA THR A 12 1.66 11.67 -4.11
C THR A 12 1.67 11.73 -5.62
N SER A 13 2.22 10.70 -6.27
CA SER A 13 2.27 10.59 -7.73
C SER A 13 2.54 9.15 -8.12
N VAL A 14 2.36 8.82 -9.39
CA VAL A 14 2.67 7.48 -9.90
C VAL A 14 4.14 7.32 -10.27
N ASP A 15 4.82 8.42 -10.58
CA ASP A 15 6.24 8.40 -10.99
C ASP A 15 7.20 8.33 -9.81
N ASP A 16 6.83 8.98 -8.70
CA ASP A 16 7.64 9.05 -7.49
C ASP A 16 6.71 8.89 -6.29
N PRO A 17 6.15 7.68 -6.09
CA PRO A 17 5.08 7.50 -5.12
C PRO A 17 5.57 7.58 -3.68
N ARG A 18 4.79 8.29 -2.86
CA ARG A 18 4.87 8.24 -1.41
C ARG A 18 3.46 8.09 -0.87
N LEU A 19 3.29 7.25 0.11
CA LEU A 19 1.99 7.07 0.76
C LEU A 19 1.64 8.32 1.56
N ILE A 20 0.38 8.73 1.43
CA ILE A 20 -0.14 9.89 2.15
C ILE A 20 -0.94 9.39 3.35
N GLY A 21 -0.40 9.62 4.53
CA GLY A 21 -1.09 9.36 5.78
C GLY A 21 -1.42 10.65 6.49
N SER A 22 -1.71 10.56 7.77
CA SER A 22 -1.93 11.72 8.62
C SER A 22 -1.25 11.54 9.97
N ARG A 23 -0.94 12.67 10.61
CA ARG A 23 -0.34 12.70 11.94
C ARG A 23 -1.17 13.59 12.84
N CYS A 24 -1.48 13.09 14.03
CA CYS A 24 -2.19 13.85 15.05
C CYS A 24 -1.25 14.86 15.70
N ALA A 25 -1.63 16.16 15.67
CA ALA A 25 -0.84 17.20 16.31
C ALA A 25 -0.86 17.09 17.84
N ASP A 26 -1.90 16.49 18.41
CA ASP A 26 -2.06 16.39 19.85
C ASP A 26 -1.35 15.19 20.48
N CYS A 27 -1.41 14.01 19.86
CA CYS A 27 -0.80 12.81 20.43
C CYS A 27 0.33 12.22 19.60
N GLY A 28 0.53 12.70 18.37
CA GLY A 28 1.64 12.28 17.53
C GLY A 28 1.46 10.97 16.78
N ILE A 29 0.34 10.28 16.92
CA ILE A 29 0.10 9.03 16.19
C ILE A 29 0.02 9.28 14.68
N VAL A 30 0.56 8.34 13.91
CA VAL A 30 0.48 8.38 12.44
C VAL A 30 -0.53 7.33 11.99
N THR A 31 -1.36 7.71 11.02
CA THR A 31 -2.38 6.82 10.45
C THR A 31 -2.17 6.67 8.95
N PHE A 32 -2.57 5.53 8.42
CA PHE A 32 -2.70 5.30 6.99
C PHE A 32 -3.89 4.36 6.78
N PRO A 33 -4.83 4.69 5.88
CA PRO A 33 -4.94 5.95 5.11
C PRO A 33 -5.11 7.19 5.99
N SER A 34 -5.05 8.36 5.33
CA SER A 34 -5.28 9.64 5.99
C SER A 34 -6.67 9.70 6.63
N GLN A 35 -6.76 10.27 7.82
CA GLN A 35 -8.02 10.39 8.57
C GLN A 35 -8.22 11.82 9.06
N ASP A 36 -9.48 12.22 9.19
CA ASP A 36 -9.85 13.56 9.66
C ASP A 36 -9.86 13.68 11.19
N SER A 37 -9.91 12.53 11.88
CA SER A 37 -9.88 12.51 13.34
C SER A 37 -8.96 11.40 13.82
N CYS A 38 -8.34 11.62 14.97
CA CYS A 38 -7.40 10.66 15.55
C CYS A 38 -8.13 9.46 16.17
N PRO A 39 -7.84 8.23 15.73
CA PRO A 39 -8.48 7.06 16.31
C PRO A 39 -8.05 6.78 17.75
N ARG A 40 -6.97 7.42 18.21
CA ARG A 40 -6.44 7.22 19.56
C ARG A 40 -6.98 8.23 20.56
N CYS A 41 -6.95 9.54 20.22
CA CYS A 41 -7.33 10.61 21.16
C CYS A 41 -8.56 11.41 20.74
N GLY A 42 -9.11 11.15 19.55
CA GLY A 42 -10.31 11.83 19.06
C GLY A 42 -10.09 13.25 18.55
N SER A 43 -8.85 13.75 18.54
CA SER A 43 -8.54 15.09 18.04
C SER A 43 -8.86 15.22 16.56
N THR A 44 -9.29 16.40 16.13
CA THR A 44 -9.45 16.75 14.71
C THR A 44 -8.22 17.48 14.17
N ALA A 45 -7.17 17.65 14.97
CA ALA A 45 -5.93 18.30 14.56
C ALA A 45 -5.02 17.33 13.79
N MET A 46 -5.54 16.79 12.69
CA MET A 46 -4.82 15.85 11.83
C MET A 46 -4.20 16.60 10.66
N ALA A 47 -2.92 16.35 10.41
CA ALA A 47 -2.18 16.96 9.30
C ALA A 47 -1.69 15.88 8.35
N GLU A 48 -1.60 16.22 7.07
CA GLU A 48 -1.03 15.32 6.07
C GLU A 48 0.40 14.95 6.46
N HIS A 49 0.74 13.68 6.34
CA HIS A 49 2.05 13.16 6.68
C HIS A 49 2.48 12.14 5.64
N LEU A 50 3.60 12.41 4.97
CA LEU A 50 4.14 11.47 3.98
C LEU A 50 4.92 10.38 4.70
N LEU A 51 4.63 9.13 4.37
CA LEU A 51 5.25 7.98 5.01
C LEU A 51 6.61 7.67 4.38
N ALA A 52 7.46 6.98 5.10
CA ALA A 52 8.71 6.48 4.57
C ALA A 52 8.47 5.51 3.41
N ARG A 53 9.40 5.45 2.46
CA ARG A 53 9.32 4.54 1.31
C ARG A 53 9.80 3.15 1.60
N ARG A 54 10.65 3.00 2.60
CA ARG A 54 11.27 1.72 2.96
C ARG A 54 10.96 1.37 4.39
N GLY A 55 10.84 0.09 4.63
CA GLY A 55 10.64 -0.45 5.95
C GLY A 55 10.93 -1.93 5.96
N ARG A 56 10.51 -2.59 7.02
CA ARG A 56 10.77 -4.01 7.21
C ARG A 56 9.48 -4.79 7.24
N LEU A 57 9.47 -5.92 6.51
CA LEU A 57 8.32 -6.81 6.49
C LEU A 57 8.08 -7.38 7.88
N TRP A 58 6.89 -7.13 8.43
CA TRP A 58 6.53 -7.57 9.77
C TRP A 58 5.74 -8.88 9.75
N ALA A 59 4.76 -8.98 8.85
CA ALA A 59 3.95 -10.19 8.68
C ALA A 59 3.38 -10.21 7.27
N TRP A 60 3.01 -11.39 6.78
CA TRP A 60 2.42 -11.52 5.45
C TRP A 60 1.51 -12.73 5.37
N THR A 61 0.65 -12.71 4.35
CA THR A 61 -0.20 -13.82 3.97
C THR A 61 -0.42 -13.82 2.46
N THR A 62 -1.17 -14.78 1.99
CA THR A 62 -1.55 -14.84 0.57
C THR A 62 -3.04 -14.59 0.45
N GLN A 63 -3.42 -13.70 -0.47
CA GLN A 63 -4.80 -13.49 -0.85
C GLN A 63 -5.15 -14.56 -1.88
N GLY A 64 -5.85 -15.59 -1.46
CA GLY A 64 -6.12 -16.79 -2.26
C GLY A 64 -7.39 -16.74 -3.10
N PHE A 65 -8.19 -15.69 -2.95
CA PHE A 65 -9.42 -15.47 -3.70
C PHE A 65 -9.61 -13.99 -3.96
N PRO A 66 -10.39 -13.60 -5.01
CA PRO A 66 -10.56 -12.18 -5.29
C PRO A 66 -11.25 -11.47 -4.12
N PRO A 67 -10.73 -10.30 -3.70
CA PRO A 67 -11.44 -9.47 -2.72
C PRO A 67 -12.82 -9.08 -3.22
N PRO A 68 -13.76 -8.75 -2.32
CA PRO A 68 -15.09 -8.31 -2.73
C PRO A 68 -15.07 -7.09 -3.64
N ALA A 69 -15.81 -7.16 -4.73
CA ALA A 69 -16.01 -6.03 -5.64
C ALA A 69 -17.45 -5.53 -5.51
N PRO A 70 -17.69 -4.21 -5.38
CA PRO A 70 -16.70 -3.19 -5.08
C PRO A 70 -16.18 -3.28 -3.66
N PRO A 71 -15.02 -2.65 -3.31
CA PRO A 71 -14.25 -1.69 -4.13
C PRO A 71 -13.13 -2.29 -4.98
N TYR A 72 -12.91 -3.61 -4.92
CA TYR A 72 -11.81 -4.22 -5.66
C TYR A 72 -11.97 -4.05 -7.17
N LEU A 73 -10.93 -3.58 -7.86
CA LEU A 73 -10.92 -3.31 -9.30
C LEU A 73 -10.04 -4.27 -10.09
N GLY A 74 -9.33 -5.17 -9.42
CA GLY A 74 -8.39 -6.08 -10.08
C GLY A 74 -9.06 -7.28 -10.75
N PRO A 75 -8.25 -8.18 -11.35
CA PRO A 75 -8.74 -9.39 -11.97
C PRO A 75 -9.56 -10.27 -11.02
N ALA A 76 -10.62 -10.90 -11.53
CA ALA A 76 -11.52 -11.76 -10.77
C ALA A 76 -11.89 -12.98 -11.59
N GLY A 77 -12.60 -13.92 -10.98
CA GLY A 77 -13.00 -15.15 -11.65
C GLY A 77 -11.79 -15.94 -12.14
N ARG A 78 -11.81 -16.33 -13.41
CA ARG A 78 -10.74 -17.13 -14.02
C ARG A 78 -9.42 -16.36 -14.19
N ASP A 79 -9.49 -15.04 -14.22
CA ASP A 79 -8.32 -14.19 -14.41
C ASP A 79 -7.61 -13.88 -13.09
N PHE A 80 -8.19 -14.29 -11.97
CA PHE A 80 -7.61 -14.04 -10.67
C PHE A 80 -6.37 -14.90 -10.45
N VAL A 81 -5.28 -14.25 -10.01
CA VAL A 81 -4.06 -14.92 -9.57
C VAL A 81 -3.82 -14.54 -8.11
N PRO A 82 -3.62 -15.50 -7.21
CA PRO A 82 -3.30 -15.21 -5.82
C PRO A 82 -2.07 -14.30 -5.69
N PHE A 83 -2.10 -13.40 -4.73
CA PHE A 83 -1.00 -12.45 -4.51
C PHE A 83 -0.68 -12.32 -3.03
N GLY A 84 0.55 -11.91 -2.73
CA GLY A 84 0.98 -11.63 -1.37
C GLY A 84 0.39 -10.34 -0.84
N VAL A 85 0.09 -10.32 0.45
CA VAL A 85 -0.33 -9.13 1.20
C VAL A 85 0.49 -9.11 2.48
N GLY A 86 1.04 -7.97 2.84
CA GLY A 86 1.88 -7.89 4.02
C GLY A 86 1.81 -6.55 4.74
N TYR A 87 2.16 -6.60 6.02
CA TYR A 87 2.38 -5.42 6.85
C TYR A 87 3.85 -5.08 6.81
N VAL A 88 4.16 -3.85 6.45
CA VAL A 88 5.52 -3.30 6.48
C VAL A 88 5.60 -2.25 7.57
N ASP A 89 6.58 -2.42 8.47
CA ASP A 89 6.85 -1.46 9.53
C ASP A 89 7.72 -0.34 8.96
N LEU A 90 7.13 0.85 8.84
CA LEU A 90 7.80 2.05 8.32
C LEU A 90 8.43 2.90 9.44
N GLY A 91 8.40 2.42 10.67
CA GLY A 91 8.93 3.11 11.83
C GLY A 91 7.85 3.76 12.68
N ASP A 92 7.09 4.66 12.10
CA ASP A 92 6.01 5.38 12.77
C ASP A 92 4.64 4.72 12.60
N VAL A 93 4.49 3.84 11.62
CA VAL A 93 3.23 3.13 11.35
C VAL A 93 3.53 1.82 10.60
N LYS A 94 2.69 0.82 10.82
CA LYS A 94 2.68 -0.40 10.01
C LYS A 94 1.58 -0.28 8.96
N VAL A 95 1.93 -0.55 7.72
CA VAL A 95 1.02 -0.40 6.57
C VAL A 95 0.83 -1.74 5.90
N GLU A 96 -0.43 -2.14 5.69
CA GLU A 96 -0.76 -3.33 4.92
C GLU A 96 -1.00 -2.94 3.47
N LEU A 97 -0.23 -3.56 2.58
CA LEU A 97 -0.39 -3.40 1.15
C LEU A 97 -0.14 -4.74 0.45
N ARG A 98 -0.52 -4.78 -0.82
CA ARG A 98 -0.16 -5.84 -1.72
C ARG A 98 1.36 -5.94 -1.83
N LEU A 99 1.88 -7.17 -1.93
CA LEU A 99 3.29 -7.43 -2.16
C LEU A 99 3.51 -7.82 -3.62
N THR A 100 4.63 -7.40 -4.20
CA THR A 100 4.99 -7.81 -5.55
C THR A 100 5.46 -9.27 -5.59
N GLU A 101 6.00 -9.77 -4.46
CA GLU A 101 6.40 -11.16 -4.34
C GLU A 101 5.23 -11.98 -3.80
N SER A 102 4.79 -12.98 -4.55
CA SER A 102 3.67 -13.84 -4.17
C SER A 102 4.11 -15.21 -3.64
N ASP A 103 5.39 -15.55 -3.75
CA ASP A 103 5.94 -16.81 -3.24
C ASP A 103 6.33 -16.66 -1.77
N PRO A 104 5.62 -17.32 -0.84
CA PRO A 104 5.92 -17.18 0.59
C PRO A 104 7.33 -17.67 0.96
N ASP A 105 7.92 -18.55 0.16
CA ASP A 105 9.28 -19.03 0.42
C ASP A 105 10.35 -17.98 0.17
N ARG A 106 10.00 -16.90 -0.51
CA ARG A 106 10.89 -15.77 -0.80
C ARG A 106 10.68 -14.60 0.17
N LEU A 107 9.76 -14.74 1.11
CA LEU A 107 9.47 -13.72 2.11
C LEU A 107 9.99 -14.16 3.46
N ARG A 108 10.51 -13.22 4.25
CA ARG A 108 10.93 -13.47 5.63
C ARG A 108 10.72 -12.22 6.48
N THR A 109 10.42 -12.42 7.74
CA THR A 109 10.26 -11.32 8.70
C THR A 109 11.56 -10.53 8.81
N GLY A 110 11.43 -9.22 8.76
CA GLY A 110 12.56 -8.30 8.88
C GLY A 110 13.25 -7.95 7.57
N MET A 111 12.87 -8.58 6.45
CA MET A 111 13.46 -8.21 5.16
C MET A 111 13.08 -6.79 4.77
N GLU A 112 13.96 -6.11 4.07
CA GLU A 112 13.72 -4.74 3.64
C GLU A 112 12.76 -4.70 2.46
N MET A 113 11.77 -3.81 2.55
CA MET A 113 10.75 -3.62 1.54
C MET A 113 10.74 -2.16 1.11
N GLU A 114 10.37 -1.92 -0.15
CA GLU A 114 10.29 -0.58 -0.73
C GLU A 114 8.96 -0.38 -1.41
N LEU A 115 8.39 0.82 -1.27
CA LEU A 115 7.15 1.19 -1.93
C LEU A 115 7.34 1.25 -3.44
N THR A 116 6.37 0.71 -4.16
CA THR A 116 6.23 0.83 -5.61
C THR A 116 4.75 0.91 -5.97
N VAL A 117 4.45 0.94 -7.25
CA VAL A 117 3.10 0.80 -7.76
C VAL A 117 3.05 -0.34 -8.77
N VAL A 118 1.94 -1.02 -8.83
CA VAL A 118 1.71 -2.11 -9.77
C VAL A 118 0.40 -1.89 -10.52
N SER A 119 0.35 -2.33 -11.76
CA SER A 119 -0.87 -2.25 -12.57
C SER A 119 -1.94 -3.17 -12.01
N LEU A 120 -3.15 -2.66 -11.88
CA LEU A 120 -4.30 -3.40 -11.37
C LEU A 120 -5.30 -3.71 -12.47
N CYS A 121 -5.62 -2.70 -13.30
CA CYS A 121 -6.59 -2.85 -14.40
C CYS A 121 -6.45 -1.69 -15.38
N THR A 122 -7.21 -1.75 -16.46
CA THR A 122 -7.40 -0.64 -17.39
C THR A 122 -8.82 -0.11 -17.19
N ASP A 123 -8.98 1.20 -17.03
CA ASP A 123 -10.30 1.79 -16.82
C ASP A 123 -11.06 2.00 -18.15
N ALA A 124 -12.28 2.53 -18.05
CA ALA A 124 -13.12 2.76 -19.21
C ALA A 124 -12.54 3.76 -20.20
N ASP A 125 -11.66 4.66 -19.74
CA ASP A 125 -10.99 5.67 -20.56
C ASP A 125 -9.66 5.18 -21.16
N GLY A 126 -9.29 3.94 -20.90
CA GLY A 126 -8.04 3.35 -21.38
C GLY A 126 -6.82 3.67 -20.53
N ASN A 127 -7.01 4.21 -19.33
CA ASN A 127 -5.91 4.50 -18.42
C ASN A 127 -5.44 3.24 -17.69
N ASP A 128 -4.14 3.14 -17.46
CA ASP A 128 -3.56 2.12 -16.60
C ASP A 128 -3.78 2.51 -15.14
N VAL A 129 -4.61 1.76 -14.43
CA VAL A 129 -4.90 2.00 -13.01
C VAL A 129 -3.89 1.23 -12.16
N VAL A 130 -3.16 1.95 -11.34
CA VAL A 130 -2.11 1.37 -10.49
C VAL A 130 -2.48 1.47 -9.02
N THR A 131 -2.00 0.50 -8.25
CA THR A 131 -2.18 0.46 -6.80
C THR A 131 -0.80 0.42 -6.13
N PRO A 132 -0.66 1.04 -4.95
CA PRO A 132 0.60 0.93 -4.22
C PRO A 132 0.84 -0.52 -3.76
N ALA A 133 2.11 -0.89 -3.74
CA ALA A 133 2.55 -2.20 -3.29
C ALA A 133 3.94 -2.07 -2.69
N PHE A 134 4.35 -3.07 -1.93
CA PHE A 134 5.73 -3.18 -1.46
C PHE A 134 6.46 -4.27 -2.24
N ARG A 135 7.70 -3.99 -2.56
CA ARG A 135 8.60 -4.96 -3.21
C ARG A 135 9.81 -5.24 -2.34
N PRO A 136 10.35 -6.46 -2.35
CA PRO A 136 11.63 -6.73 -1.69
C PRO A 136 12.73 -5.84 -2.28
N VAL A 137 13.55 -5.26 -1.41
CA VAL A 137 14.77 -4.57 -1.85
C VAL A 137 15.81 -5.64 -2.11
N GLU A 138 16.35 -5.66 -3.33
CA GLU A 138 17.41 -6.59 -3.66
C GLU A 138 18.67 -6.18 -2.91
N GLU A 139 19.19 -7.12 -2.11
CA GLU A 139 20.49 -6.93 -1.49
C GLU A 139 21.54 -7.03 -2.59
N GLY A 140 22.43 -6.05 -2.64
CA GLY A 140 23.53 -6.07 -3.58
C GLY A 140 24.43 -7.29 -3.38
N PRO A 141 25.18 -7.67 -4.41
CA PRO A 141 26.07 -8.81 -4.32
C PRO A 141 27.15 -8.65 -3.25
#